data_8f1b239413cbc563bf07b7ca94fe3e06
#
_entry.id   8f1b239413cbc563bf07b7ca94fe3e06
#
_cell.length_a   1.000
_cell.length_b   1.000
_cell.length_c   1.000
_cell.angle_alpha   90.00
_cell.angle_beta   90.00
_cell.angle_gamma   90.00
#
_symmetry.space_group_name_H-M   'P 1'
#
loop_
_entity.id
_entity.type
_entity.pdbx_description
1 polymer ?
#
loop_
_entity_poly.entity_id
_entity_poly.type
_entity_poly.pdbx_seq_one_letter_code
_entity_poly.pdbx_strand_id
1 'polypeptide(L)'
;RLQIDRDEVEAWPAGEISAGDPARLALIREAMKPAATTDSWAEVPPPPEAAIAGMLRLDAPGPQEEAGAIALLLRQTLQQPGRTAALVTPDRGLARRVAAELARWGIEIDDSAGQPLAQTPPGSFLRLTAALAASELAPVPLLAVLKHPLAAGGMARDRFRRLVRALEREVLRGPRPGGGIEGLRAAVQQEGKTAGVGAMLETLGDRVAEFLRLLRQPEVTIVALLAAQV
;
A
#
# COMPACT_ATOMS: atom_id res chain seq x y z
N ARG A 1 -33.52 8.38 -10.26
CA ARG A 1 -34.09 7.49 -11.29
C ARG A 1 -34.00 8.25 -12.61
N LEU A 2 -33.43 7.63 -13.66
CA LEU A 2 -33.13 8.28 -14.93
C LEU A 2 -34.36 8.47 -15.80
N GLN A 3 -35.56 8.04 -15.39
CA GLN A 3 -36.83 8.14 -16.17
C GLN A 3 -36.71 7.61 -17.63
N ILE A 4 -35.84 6.64 -17.85
CA ILE A 4 -35.63 5.96 -19.12
C ILE A 4 -36.28 4.60 -19.02
N ASP A 5 -37.16 4.26 -19.93
CA ASP A 5 -37.76 2.94 -20.03
C ASP A 5 -36.73 1.95 -20.58
N ARG A 6 -36.88 0.69 -20.16
CA ARG A 6 -35.93 -0.35 -20.55
C ARG A 6 -35.85 -0.56 -22.06
N ASP A 7 -36.94 -0.34 -22.73
CA ASP A 7 -37.09 -0.49 -24.21
C ASP A 7 -36.43 0.68 -24.97
N GLU A 8 -36.12 1.79 -24.27
CA GLU A 8 -35.38 2.92 -24.82
C GLU A 8 -33.86 2.74 -24.74
N VAL A 9 -33.40 1.70 -24.06
CA VAL A 9 -31.96 1.41 -23.93
C VAL A 9 -31.54 0.57 -25.14
N GLU A 10 -30.80 1.20 -26.06
CA GLU A 10 -30.19 0.49 -27.17
C GLU A 10 -29.14 -0.53 -26.69
N ALA A 11 -29.14 -1.69 -27.29
CA ALA A 11 -28.11 -2.70 -27.01
C ALA A 11 -26.75 -2.14 -27.50
N TRP A 12 -25.74 -2.14 -26.60
CA TRP A 12 -24.38 -1.80 -27.01
C TRP A 12 -23.97 -2.72 -28.16
N PRO A 13 -23.44 -2.17 -29.27
CA PRO A 13 -22.96 -2.99 -30.38
C PRO A 13 -21.78 -3.82 -29.86
N ALA A 14 -22.09 -5.00 -29.36
CA ALA A 14 -21.08 -5.95 -28.97
C ALA A 14 -20.35 -6.38 -30.24
N GLY A 15 -19.09 -5.99 -30.38
CA GLY A 15 -18.16 -6.77 -31.19
C GLY A 15 -18.24 -8.25 -30.73
N GLU A 16 -17.66 -9.18 -31.44
CA GLU A 16 -17.72 -10.64 -31.18
C GLU A 16 -17.33 -11.02 -29.74
N ILE A 17 -18.15 -10.61 -28.77
CA ILE A 17 -18.10 -11.18 -27.42
C ILE A 17 -18.76 -12.56 -27.57
N SER A 18 -17.95 -13.60 -27.52
CA SER A 18 -18.43 -14.98 -27.43
C SER A 18 -19.57 -15.00 -26.42
N ALA A 19 -20.79 -15.23 -26.90
CA ALA A 19 -21.95 -15.39 -26.03
C ALA A 19 -21.60 -16.55 -25.08
N GLY A 20 -21.44 -16.24 -23.79
CA GLY A 20 -21.19 -17.24 -22.77
C GLY A 20 -22.32 -18.29 -22.76
N ASP A 21 -22.11 -19.43 -22.09
CA ASP A 21 -23.12 -20.47 -21.94
C ASP A 21 -24.44 -19.85 -21.46
N PRO A 22 -25.58 -20.04 -22.22
CA PRO A 22 -26.87 -19.45 -21.87
C PRO A 22 -27.37 -19.85 -20.48
N ALA A 23 -27.08 -21.08 -20.04
CA ALA A 23 -27.47 -21.58 -18.72
C ALA A 23 -26.70 -20.84 -17.61
N ARG A 24 -25.40 -20.56 -17.83
CA ARG A 24 -24.60 -19.77 -16.91
C ARG A 24 -25.05 -18.31 -16.86
N LEU A 25 -25.37 -17.71 -17.99
CA LEU A 25 -25.90 -16.36 -18.05
C LEU A 25 -27.23 -16.25 -17.29
N ALA A 26 -28.11 -17.25 -17.42
CA ALA A 26 -29.34 -17.30 -16.64
C ALA A 26 -29.07 -17.36 -15.14
N LEU A 27 -28.14 -18.24 -14.70
CA LEU A 27 -27.73 -18.36 -13.30
C LEU A 27 -27.17 -17.00 -12.76
N ILE A 28 -26.31 -16.34 -13.52
CA ILE A 28 -25.71 -15.04 -13.11
C ILE A 28 -26.82 -13.98 -13.01
N ARG A 29 -27.76 -13.94 -13.96
CA ARG A 29 -28.88 -12.99 -13.91
C ARG A 29 -29.73 -13.17 -12.65
N GLU A 30 -30.00 -14.41 -12.27
CA GLU A 30 -30.73 -14.70 -11.02
C GLU A 30 -29.90 -14.28 -9.79
N ALA A 31 -28.62 -14.62 -9.74
CA ALA A 31 -27.74 -14.29 -8.63
C ALA A 31 -27.53 -12.77 -8.44
N MET A 32 -27.63 -11.99 -9.52
CA MET A 32 -27.44 -10.53 -9.50
C MET A 32 -28.74 -9.75 -9.28
N LYS A 33 -29.86 -10.41 -9.02
CA LYS A 33 -31.11 -9.72 -8.67
C LYS A 33 -30.96 -8.93 -7.38
N PRO A 34 -31.62 -7.76 -7.25
CA PRO A 34 -31.60 -6.97 -6.03
C PRO A 34 -32.12 -7.75 -4.82
N ALA A 35 -31.58 -7.48 -3.63
CA ALA A 35 -31.95 -8.17 -2.39
C ALA A 35 -33.48 -8.14 -2.10
N ALA A 36 -34.17 -7.08 -2.53
CA ALA A 36 -35.64 -6.97 -2.37
C ALA A 36 -36.45 -7.99 -3.19
N THR A 37 -35.81 -8.70 -4.13
CA THR A 37 -36.47 -9.68 -5.01
C THR A 37 -35.98 -11.12 -4.77
N THR A 38 -35.17 -11.36 -3.74
CA THR A 38 -34.59 -12.69 -3.46
C THR A 38 -35.62 -13.73 -3.07
N ASP A 39 -36.80 -13.33 -2.60
CA ASP A 39 -37.90 -14.24 -2.33
C ASP A 39 -38.29 -15.08 -3.57
N SER A 40 -38.11 -14.52 -4.77
CA SER A 40 -38.34 -15.24 -6.03
C SER A 40 -37.40 -16.44 -6.23
N TRP A 41 -36.30 -16.55 -5.51
CA TRP A 41 -35.36 -17.67 -5.62
C TRP A 41 -35.94 -18.99 -5.14
N ALA A 42 -36.93 -18.94 -4.24
CA ALA A 42 -37.64 -20.14 -3.79
C ALA A 42 -38.41 -20.84 -4.93
N GLU A 43 -38.76 -20.09 -5.97
CA GLU A 43 -39.52 -20.57 -7.14
C GLU A 43 -38.60 -20.93 -8.33
N VAL A 44 -37.31 -20.57 -8.27
CA VAL A 44 -36.37 -20.88 -9.34
C VAL A 44 -35.91 -22.32 -9.25
N PRO A 45 -36.02 -23.09 -10.34
CA PRO A 45 -35.54 -24.47 -10.34
C PRO A 45 -34.02 -24.52 -10.16
N PRO A 46 -33.48 -25.65 -9.63
CA PRO A 46 -32.01 -25.80 -9.53
C PRO A 46 -31.35 -25.59 -10.88
N PRO A 47 -30.18 -24.87 -10.90
CA PRO A 47 -29.49 -24.61 -12.15
C PRO A 47 -29.05 -25.94 -12.81
N PRO A 48 -29.12 -26.04 -14.15
CA PRO A 48 -28.60 -27.20 -14.84
C PRO A 48 -27.11 -27.37 -14.64
N GLU A 49 -26.59 -28.58 -14.71
CA GLU A 49 -25.17 -28.88 -14.51
C GLU A 49 -24.26 -28.07 -15.42
N ALA A 50 -24.67 -27.78 -16.65
CA ALA A 50 -23.96 -26.92 -17.57
C ALA A 50 -23.71 -25.50 -17.01
N ALA A 51 -24.67 -24.98 -16.24
CA ALA A 51 -24.54 -23.64 -15.64
C ALA A 51 -23.41 -23.53 -14.59
N ILE A 52 -23.10 -24.62 -13.91
CA ILE A 52 -22.08 -24.70 -12.87
C ILE A 52 -20.81 -25.44 -13.32
N ALA A 53 -20.75 -25.92 -14.55
CA ALA A 53 -19.60 -26.65 -15.08
C ALA A 53 -18.31 -25.84 -14.95
N GLY A 54 -17.29 -26.44 -14.33
CA GLY A 54 -16.00 -25.77 -14.07
C GLY A 54 -16.04 -24.73 -12.93
N MET A 55 -17.15 -24.57 -12.20
CA MET A 55 -17.15 -23.83 -10.94
C MET A 55 -16.58 -24.71 -9.83
N LEU A 56 -15.63 -24.14 -9.09
CA LEU A 56 -15.01 -24.79 -7.94
C LEU A 56 -15.15 -23.89 -6.72
N ARG A 57 -15.39 -24.50 -5.56
CA ARG A 57 -15.34 -23.82 -4.27
C ARG A 57 -14.16 -24.38 -3.49
N LEU A 58 -13.35 -23.49 -2.96
CA LEU A 58 -12.23 -23.82 -2.08
C LEU A 58 -12.45 -23.13 -0.74
N ASP A 59 -12.54 -23.91 0.33
CA ASP A 59 -12.60 -23.40 1.69
C ASP A 59 -11.21 -23.54 2.31
N ALA A 60 -10.54 -22.41 2.54
CA ALA A 60 -9.21 -22.40 3.14
C ALA A 60 -9.29 -22.24 4.66
N PRO A 61 -8.39 -22.87 5.44
CA PRO A 61 -8.40 -22.80 6.90
C PRO A 61 -7.98 -21.41 7.44
N GLY A 62 -7.30 -20.61 6.62
CA GLY A 62 -6.83 -19.28 7.01
C GLY A 62 -6.48 -18.38 5.83
N PRO A 63 -6.30 -17.08 6.09
CA PRO A 63 -6.05 -16.10 5.02
C PRO A 63 -4.73 -16.30 4.27
N GLN A 64 -3.74 -16.96 4.88
CA GLN A 64 -2.47 -17.25 4.23
C GLN A 64 -2.58 -18.43 3.28
N GLU A 65 -3.28 -19.48 3.70
CA GLU A 65 -3.57 -20.66 2.90
C GLU A 65 -4.47 -20.30 1.70
N GLU A 66 -5.46 -19.42 1.93
CA GLU A 66 -6.29 -18.88 0.87
C GLU A 66 -5.44 -18.15 -0.19
N ALA A 67 -4.58 -17.23 0.24
CA ALA A 67 -3.71 -16.49 -0.66
C ALA A 67 -2.74 -17.42 -1.43
N GLY A 68 -2.18 -18.42 -0.75
CA GLY A 68 -1.30 -19.42 -1.35
C GLY A 68 -2.01 -20.28 -2.40
N ALA A 69 -3.24 -20.74 -2.11
CA ALA A 69 -4.03 -21.53 -3.04
C ALA A 69 -4.39 -20.71 -4.30
N ILE A 70 -4.84 -19.46 -4.13
CA ILE A 70 -5.13 -18.55 -5.24
C ILE A 70 -3.88 -18.31 -6.09
N ALA A 71 -2.74 -18.03 -5.46
CA ALA A 71 -1.49 -17.80 -6.17
C ALA A 71 -1.05 -19.03 -6.99
N LEU A 72 -1.23 -20.24 -6.47
CA LEU A 72 -0.97 -21.49 -7.19
C LEU A 72 -1.90 -21.66 -8.39
N LEU A 73 -3.19 -21.38 -8.26
CA LEU A 73 -4.15 -21.45 -9.36
C LEU A 73 -3.83 -20.45 -10.46
N LEU A 74 -3.50 -19.22 -10.10
CA LEU A 74 -3.08 -18.18 -11.06
C LEU A 74 -1.81 -18.61 -11.79
N ARG A 75 -0.79 -19.09 -11.06
CA ARG A 75 0.45 -19.60 -11.65
C ARG A 75 0.20 -20.77 -12.59
N GLN A 76 -0.63 -21.74 -12.19
CA GLN A 76 -0.99 -22.90 -13.00
C GLN A 76 -1.64 -22.46 -14.33
N THR A 77 -2.53 -21.48 -14.28
CA THR A 77 -3.18 -20.94 -15.48
C THR A 77 -2.16 -20.28 -16.41
N LEU A 78 -1.21 -19.49 -15.87
CA LEU A 78 -0.17 -18.84 -16.66
C LEU A 78 0.83 -19.80 -17.32
N GLN A 79 0.94 -21.04 -16.85
CA GLN A 79 1.75 -22.08 -17.50
C GLN A 79 1.10 -22.59 -18.81
N GLN A 80 -0.16 -22.26 -19.06
CA GLN A 80 -0.86 -22.66 -20.30
C GLN A 80 -0.82 -21.49 -21.29
N PRO A 81 -0.21 -21.67 -22.48
CA PRO A 81 -0.11 -20.61 -23.48
C PRO A 81 -1.49 -20.02 -23.85
N GLY A 82 -1.58 -18.69 -23.89
CA GLY A 82 -2.79 -17.98 -24.29
C GLY A 82 -3.91 -17.95 -23.24
N ARG A 83 -3.69 -18.52 -22.05
CA ARG A 83 -4.68 -18.41 -20.97
C ARG A 83 -4.38 -17.20 -20.08
N THR A 84 -5.47 -16.56 -19.64
CA THR A 84 -5.45 -15.46 -18.67
C THR A 84 -6.25 -15.85 -17.45
N ALA A 85 -5.91 -15.28 -16.29
CA ALA A 85 -6.64 -15.46 -15.05
C ALA A 85 -6.74 -14.11 -14.33
N ALA A 86 -7.85 -13.93 -13.61
CA ALA A 86 -8.06 -12.74 -12.80
C ALA A 86 -8.55 -13.12 -11.39
N LEU A 87 -8.03 -12.44 -10.38
CA LEU A 87 -8.57 -12.44 -9.03
C LEU A 87 -9.51 -11.25 -8.89
N VAL A 88 -10.77 -11.50 -8.56
CA VAL A 88 -11.76 -10.47 -8.24
C VAL A 88 -12.05 -10.53 -6.75
N THR A 89 -11.67 -9.49 -6.02
CA THR A 89 -11.87 -9.42 -4.57
C THR A 89 -12.03 -7.97 -4.09
N PRO A 90 -12.93 -7.69 -3.16
CA PRO A 90 -12.98 -6.41 -2.44
C PRO A 90 -11.94 -6.34 -1.32
N ASP A 91 -11.37 -7.48 -0.87
CA ASP A 91 -10.36 -7.53 0.19
C ASP A 91 -8.98 -7.16 -0.34
N ARG A 92 -8.56 -5.92 -0.06
CA ARG A 92 -7.22 -5.41 -0.41
C ARG A 92 -6.10 -6.12 0.35
N GLY A 93 -6.40 -6.72 1.49
CA GLY A 93 -5.46 -7.54 2.25
C GLY A 93 -5.15 -8.85 1.52
N LEU A 94 -6.20 -9.54 1.03
CA LEU A 94 -6.07 -10.74 0.22
C LEU A 94 -5.30 -10.45 -1.08
N ALA A 95 -5.68 -9.40 -1.83
CA ALA A 95 -4.99 -9.03 -3.07
C ALA A 95 -3.48 -8.85 -2.85
N ARG A 96 -3.07 -8.14 -1.79
CA ARG A 96 -1.65 -7.93 -1.46
C ARG A 96 -0.93 -9.22 -1.06
N ARG A 97 -1.58 -10.11 -0.30
CA ARG A 97 -1.00 -11.40 0.04
C ARG A 97 -0.76 -12.26 -1.20
N VAL A 98 -1.74 -12.33 -2.09
CA VAL A 98 -1.61 -13.05 -3.38
C VAL A 98 -0.50 -12.45 -4.24
N ALA A 99 -0.42 -11.12 -4.35
CA ALA A 99 0.66 -10.45 -5.06
C ALA A 99 2.05 -10.80 -4.49
N ALA A 100 2.18 -10.82 -3.16
CA ALA A 100 3.42 -11.19 -2.48
C ALA A 100 3.83 -12.66 -2.73
N GLU A 101 2.87 -13.58 -2.75
CA GLU A 101 3.13 -14.99 -3.09
C GLU A 101 3.58 -15.15 -4.55
N LEU A 102 2.92 -14.46 -5.50
CA LEU A 102 3.29 -14.48 -6.91
C LEU A 102 4.67 -13.87 -7.17
N ALA A 103 5.00 -12.77 -6.47
CA ALA A 103 6.30 -12.11 -6.57
C ALA A 103 7.48 -13.05 -6.19
N ARG A 104 7.28 -14.03 -5.29
CA ARG A 104 8.27 -15.05 -4.95
C ARG A 104 8.67 -15.92 -6.15
N TRP A 105 7.81 -16.02 -7.16
CA TRP A 105 8.04 -16.72 -8.41
C TRP A 105 8.40 -15.78 -9.58
N GLY A 106 8.64 -14.49 -9.29
CA GLY A 106 8.92 -13.48 -10.31
C GLY A 106 7.72 -13.13 -11.18
N ILE A 107 6.50 -13.41 -10.71
CA ILE A 107 5.26 -13.09 -11.43
C ILE A 107 4.77 -11.74 -10.94
N GLU A 108 4.75 -10.77 -11.85
CA GLU A 108 4.14 -9.45 -11.62
C GLU A 108 2.67 -9.49 -12.07
N ILE A 109 1.79 -8.93 -11.25
CA ILE A 109 0.35 -8.83 -11.55
C ILE A 109 -0.05 -7.37 -11.71
N ASP A 110 -0.98 -7.14 -12.62
CA ASP A 110 -1.67 -5.85 -12.75
C ASP A 110 -2.80 -5.76 -11.70
N ASP A 111 -2.72 -4.75 -10.84
CA ASP A 111 -3.71 -4.48 -9.80
C ASP A 111 -4.49 -3.21 -10.15
N SER A 112 -5.72 -3.36 -10.63
CA SER A 112 -6.58 -2.25 -11.05
C SER A 112 -6.85 -1.20 -9.97
N ALA A 113 -6.78 -1.57 -8.69
CA ALA A 113 -6.96 -0.63 -7.58
C ALA A 113 -5.67 0.10 -7.18
N GLY A 114 -4.52 -0.36 -7.67
CA GLY A 114 -3.23 0.22 -7.37
C GLY A 114 -2.83 0.15 -5.89
N GLN A 115 -1.78 0.86 -5.54
CA GLN A 115 -1.28 0.98 -4.17
C GLN A 115 -1.52 2.40 -3.64
N PRO A 116 -2.15 2.58 -2.48
CA PRO A 116 -2.29 3.89 -1.86
C PRO A 116 -0.93 4.57 -1.69
N LEU A 117 -0.79 5.83 -2.09
CA LEU A 117 0.46 6.58 -2.02
C LEU A 117 1.10 6.49 -0.63
N ALA A 118 0.30 6.58 0.44
CA ALA A 118 0.77 6.49 1.82
C ALA A 118 1.46 5.16 2.18
N GLN A 119 1.28 4.11 1.39
CA GLN A 119 1.89 2.79 1.57
C GLN A 119 3.11 2.57 0.65
N THR A 120 3.37 3.50 -0.27
CA THR A 120 4.56 3.46 -1.10
C THR A 120 5.78 3.99 -0.33
N PRO A 121 7.02 3.64 -0.72
CA PRO A 121 8.22 4.20 -0.09
C PRO A 121 8.24 5.73 -0.09
N PRO A 122 7.95 6.46 -1.19
CA PRO A 122 7.89 7.92 -1.16
C PRO A 122 6.82 8.45 -0.20
N GLY A 123 5.60 7.93 -0.27
CA GLY A 123 4.49 8.39 0.57
C GLY A 123 4.72 8.10 2.05
N SER A 124 5.29 6.94 2.40
CA SER A 124 5.65 6.64 3.78
C SER A 124 6.78 7.54 4.28
N PHE A 125 7.77 7.87 3.44
CA PHE A 125 8.83 8.81 3.79
C PHE A 125 8.28 10.22 4.08
N LEU A 126 7.41 10.74 3.23
CA LEU A 126 6.74 12.04 3.44
C LEU A 126 5.94 12.07 4.74
N ARG A 127 5.20 11.02 5.05
CA ARG A 127 4.46 10.91 6.31
C ARG A 127 5.38 10.87 7.53
N LEU A 128 6.48 10.13 7.45
CA LEU A 128 7.45 10.03 8.53
C LEU A 128 8.17 11.35 8.77
N THR A 129 8.52 12.11 7.72
CA THR A 129 9.13 13.42 7.88
C THR A 129 8.18 14.44 8.50
N ALA A 130 6.88 14.40 8.15
CA ALA A 130 5.87 15.23 8.80
C ALA A 130 5.70 14.85 10.28
N ALA A 131 5.65 13.54 10.61
CA ALA A 131 5.57 13.07 11.99
C ALA A 131 6.81 13.43 12.81
N LEU A 132 8.00 13.39 12.20
CA LEU A 132 9.25 13.82 12.80
C LEU A 132 9.17 15.28 13.21
N ALA A 133 8.71 16.14 12.31
CA ALA A 133 8.57 17.57 12.56
C ALA A 133 7.54 17.86 13.67
N ALA A 134 6.37 17.21 13.62
CA ALA A 134 5.31 17.36 14.62
C ALA A 134 5.71 16.88 16.02
N SER A 135 6.66 15.95 16.12
CA SER A 135 7.18 15.42 17.39
C SER A 135 8.41 16.15 17.93
N GLU A 136 8.82 17.27 17.32
CA GLU A 136 10.04 18.00 17.66
C GLU A 136 11.28 17.09 17.65
N LEU A 137 11.42 16.29 16.60
CA LEU A 137 12.52 15.35 16.40
C LEU A 137 12.66 14.29 17.51
N ALA A 138 11.54 13.84 18.07
CA ALA A 138 11.55 12.78 19.07
C ALA A 138 12.29 11.51 18.58
N PRO A 139 12.97 10.75 19.45
CA PRO A 139 13.86 9.64 19.06
C PRO A 139 13.24 8.59 18.15
N VAL A 140 11.99 8.16 18.39
CA VAL A 140 11.34 7.11 17.60
C VAL A 140 10.99 7.60 16.19
N PRO A 141 10.28 8.74 15.98
CA PRO A 141 10.08 9.30 14.67
C PRO A 141 11.38 9.61 13.93
N LEU A 142 12.41 10.14 14.64
CA LEU A 142 13.71 10.41 14.06
C LEU A 142 14.35 9.12 13.49
N LEU A 143 14.39 8.05 14.25
CA LEU A 143 14.94 6.78 13.77
C LEU A 143 14.11 6.18 12.63
N ALA A 144 12.78 6.34 12.65
CA ALA A 144 11.93 5.88 11.57
C ALA A 144 12.27 6.58 10.23
N VAL A 145 12.50 7.88 10.25
CA VAL A 145 12.96 8.64 9.07
C VAL A 145 14.37 8.22 8.67
N LEU A 146 15.32 8.25 9.59
CA LEU A 146 16.73 7.97 9.29
C LEU A 146 16.99 6.54 8.82
N LYS A 147 16.18 5.56 9.26
CA LYS A 147 16.27 4.16 8.82
C LYS A 147 15.47 3.88 7.54
N HIS A 148 14.69 4.83 7.06
CA HIS A 148 13.90 4.64 5.85
C HIS A 148 14.80 4.39 4.61
N PRO A 149 14.40 3.53 3.65
CA PRO A 149 15.20 3.22 2.47
C PRO A 149 15.60 4.44 1.62
N LEU A 150 14.78 5.49 1.61
CA LEU A 150 15.04 6.72 0.87
C LEU A 150 15.95 7.71 1.62
N ALA A 151 16.20 7.51 2.91
CA ALA A 151 17.07 8.37 3.67
C ALA A 151 18.55 8.06 3.39
N ALA A 152 19.30 9.06 2.96
CA ALA A 152 20.73 8.96 2.71
C ALA A 152 21.50 10.21 3.18
N GLY A 153 20.83 11.32 3.50
CA GLY A 153 21.44 12.57 3.98
C GLY A 153 22.47 13.17 3.03
N GLY A 154 22.42 12.86 1.72
CA GLY A 154 23.44 13.30 0.75
C GLY A 154 24.77 12.55 0.86
N MET A 155 24.83 11.43 1.58
CA MET A 155 26.03 10.62 1.80
C MET A 155 25.93 9.25 1.13
N ALA A 156 27.07 8.55 1.01
CA ALA A 156 27.06 7.13 0.66
C ALA A 156 26.24 6.35 1.69
N ARG A 157 25.34 5.50 1.21
CA ARG A 157 24.30 4.81 2.01
C ARG A 157 24.88 4.04 3.21
N ASP A 158 26.01 3.35 3.02
CA ASP A 158 26.65 2.59 4.08
C ASP A 158 27.25 3.50 5.19
N ARG A 159 27.84 4.63 4.79
CA ARG A 159 28.32 5.62 5.74
C ARG A 159 27.17 6.20 6.56
N PHE A 160 26.11 6.61 5.89
CA PHE A 160 24.91 7.14 6.54
C PHE A 160 24.33 6.14 7.55
N ARG A 161 24.15 4.89 7.16
CA ARG A 161 23.62 3.83 8.04
C ARG A 161 24.50 3.56 9.25
N ARG A 162 25.83 3.63 9.10
CA ARG A 162 26.74 3.49 10.25
C ARG A 162 26.56 4.66 11.24
N LEU A 163 26.45 5.89 10.76
CA LEU A 163 26.22 7.06 11.61
C LEU A 163 24.86 7.02 12.31
N VAL A 164 23.81 6.59 11.62
CA VAL A 164 22.48 6.39 12.23
C VAL A 164 22.52 5.34 13.34
N ARG A 165 23.24 4.23 13.14
CA ARG A 165 23.40 3.19 14.17
C ARG A 165 24.22 3.72 15.37
N ALA A 166 25.23 4.55 15.14
CA ALA A 166 26.00 5.16 16.23
C ALA A 166 25.11 6.13 17.02
N LEU A 167 24.37 7.03 16.35
CA LEU A 167 23.38 7.91 16.98
C LEU A 167 22.37 7.11 17.83
N GLU A 168 21.81 6.04 17.28
CA GLU A 168 20.84 5.20 17.99
C GLU A 168 21.44 4.61 19.28
N ARG A 169 22.61 3.96 19.20
CA ARG A 169 23.18 3.22 20.31
C ARG A 169 23.77 4.09 21.39
N GLU A 170 24.40 5.18 20.97
CA GLU A 170 25.24 6.00 21.86
C GLU A 170 24.48 7.19 22.45
N VAL A 171 23.41 7.65 21.75
CA VAL A 171 22.67 8.83 22.17
C VAL A 171 21.19 8.52 22.47
N LEU A 172 20.49 7.87 21.52
CA LEU A 172 19.02 7.74 21.61
C LEU A 172 18.52 6.61 22.50
N ARG A 173 19.38 5.65 22.88
CA ARG A 173 19.05 4.56 23.84
C ARG A 173 19.21 4.98 25.31
N GLY A 174 19.81 6.13 25.57
CA GLY A 174 19.94 6.72 26.90
C GLY A 174 18.73 7.58 27.31
N PRO A 175 18.94 8.51 28.22
CA PRO A 175 17.93 9.49 28.59
C PRO A 175 17.43 10.25 27.34
N ARG A 176 16.14 10.57 27.32
CA ARG A 176 15.55 11.28 26.17
C ARG A 176 16.25 12.63 25.96
N PRO A 177 16.82 12.91 24.78
CA PRO A 177 17.35 14.22 24.46
C PRO A 177 16.30 15.32 24.57
N GLY A 178 16.72 16.55 24.77
CA GLY A 178 15.86 17.72 24.65
C GLY A 178 15.21 17.80 23.26
N GLY A 179 14.08 18.49 23.15
CA GLY A 179 13.37 18.65 21.87
C GLY A 179 14.18 19.40 20.82
N GLY A 180 13.90 19.09 19.55
CA GLY A 180 14.51 19.75 18.40
C GLY A 180 15.95 19.36 18.14
N ILE A 181 16.54 20.02 17.13
CA ILE A 181 17.93 19.74 16.69
C ILE A 181 18.95 20.12 17.77
N GLU A 182 18.70 21.18 18.54
CA GLU A 182 19.60 21.65 19.59
C GLU A 182 19.71 20.64 20.74
N GLY A 183 18.57 20.04 21.15
CA GLY A 183 18.60 18.99 22.17
C GLY A 183 19.39 17.76 21.72
N LEU A 184 19.29 17.38 20.45
CA LEU A 184 20.07 16.29 19.87
C LEU A 184 21.56 16.63 19.80
N ARG A 185 21.93 17.88 19.42
CA ARG A 185 23.31 18.37 19.40
C ARG A 185 23.93 18.32 20.80
N ALA A 186 23.21 18.84 21.79
CA ALA A 186 23.68 18.81 23.19
C ALA A 186 23.93 17.40 23.68
N ALA A 187 23.03 16.45 23.39
CA ALA A 187 23.20 15.07 23.76
C ALA A 187 24.41 14.40 23.09
N VAL A 188 24.64 14.66 21.79
CA VAL A 188 25.83 14.17 21.08
C VAL A 188 27.13 14.72 21.66
N GLN A 189 27.16 15.99 22.04
CA GLN A 189 28.33 16.63 22.65
C GLN A 189 28.67 16.04 24.03
N GLN A 190 27.66 15.71 24.83
CA GLN A 190 27.82 15.07 26.16
C GLN A 190 28.46 13.69 26.07
N GLU A 191 28.11 12.89 25.09
CA GLU A 191 28.63 11.54 24.91
C GLU A 191 30.07 11.46 24.39
N GLY A 192 30.57 12.50 23.71
CA GLY A 192 31.98 12.67 23.31
C GLY A 192 32.60 11.66 22.36
N LYS A 193 31.87 10.58 21.99
CA LYS A 193 32.37 9.45 21.20
C LYS A 193 31.81 9.35 19.79
N THR A 194 31.04 10.30 19.34
CA THR A 194 30.21 10.24 18.13
C THR A 194 30.87 10.87 16.92
N ALA A 195 32.08 10.43 16.55
CA ALA A 195 32.79 10.95 15.39
C ALA A 195 31.91 10.89 14.11
N GLY A 196 31.62 12.06 13.56
CA GLY A 196 30.81 12.24 12.35
C GLY A 196 29.28 12.29 12.57
N VAL A 197 28.76 11.90 13.74
CA VAL A 197 27.31 12.03 14.04
C VAL A 197 26.94 13.51 14.16
N GLY A 198 27.79 14.33 14.79
CA GLY A 198 27.58 15.77 14.86
C GLY A 198 27.42 16.41 13.48
N ALA A 199 28.36 16.16 12.55
CA ALA A 199 28.27 16.66 11.19
C ALA A 199 27.04 16.15 10.42
N MET A 200 26.62 14.92 10.66
CA MET A 200 25.36 14.39 10.11
C MET A 200 24.15 15.16 10.65
N LEU A 201 24.12 15.47 11.96
CA LEU A 201 23.03 16.24 12.56
C LEU A 201 23.01 17.71 12.09
N GLU A 202 24.18 18.32 11.85
CA GLU A 202 24.25 19.64 11.21
C GLU A 202 23.57 19.61 9.84
N THR A 203 24.00 18.69 8.98
CA THR A 203 23.42 18.52 7.64
C THR A 203 21.91 18.24 7.70
N LEU A 204 21.47 17.42 8.65
CA LEU A 204 20.05 17.14 8.84
C LEU A 204 19.29 18.39 9.30
N GLY A 205 19.86 19.11 10.27
CA GLY A 205 19.30 20.36 10.79
C GLY A 205 19.06 21.38 9.68
N ASP A 206 20.06 21.61 8.84
CA ASP A 206 19.97 22.55 7.72
C ASP A 206 18.88 22.14 6.72
N ARG A 207 18.78 20.85 6.42
CA ARG A 207 17.78 20.33 5.47
C ARG A 207 16.34 20.40 5.99
N VAL A 208 16.12 20.23 7.28
CA VAL A 208 14.76 20.27 7.86
C VAL A 208 14.37 21.64 8.38
N ALA A 209 15.32 22.58 8.48
CA ALA A 209 15.11 23.88 9.10
C ALA A 209 13.96 24.67 8.47
N GLU A 210 13.91 24.74 7.14
CA GLU A 210 12.87 25.46 6.42
C GLU A 210 11.50 24.82 6.61
N PHE A 211 11.43 23.50 6.52
CA PHE A 211 10.19 22.74 6.74
C PHE A 211 9.64 22.94 8.17
N LEU A 212 10.53 22.86 9.19
CA LEU A 212 10.17 23.11 10.58
C LEU A 212 9.73 24.56 10.81
N ARG A 213 10.37 25.52 10.15
CA ARG A 213 10.03 26.94 10.22
C ARG A 213 8.61 27.18 9.66
N LEU A 214 8.32 26.61 8.49
CA LEU A 214 7.01 26.74 7.85
C LEU A 214 5.89 26.10 8.69
N LEU A 215 6.11 24.92 9.28
CA LEU A 215 5.12 24.28 10.14
C LEU A 215 4.73 25.05 11.40
N ARG A 216 5.56 26.00 11.83
CA ARG A 216 5.26 26.88 12.98
C ARG A 216 4.48 28.13 12.60
N GLN A 217 4.25 28.36 11.31
CA GLN A 217 3.43 29.49 10.86
C GLN A 217 1.94 29.18 11.04
N PRO A 218 1.13 30.15 11.43
CA PRO A 218 -0.31 29.95 11.60
C PRO A 218 -1.01 29.61 10.28
N GLU A 219 -0.48 30.11 9.17
CA GLU A 219 -0.97 29.82 7.82
C GLU A 219 0.22 29.57 6.89
N VAL A 220 0.15 28.48 6.15
CA VAL A 220 1.16 28.11 5.15
C VAL A 220 0.47 27.38 3.99
N THR A 221 0.93 27.63 2.77
CA THR A 221 0.42 26.93 1.60
C THR A 221 0.99 25.51 1.53
N ILE A 222 0.18 24.56 1.09
CA ILE A 222 0.63 23.18 0.90
C ILE A 222 1.80 23.09 -0.10
N VAL A 223 1.82 23.98 -1.09
CA VAL A 223 2.91 24.07 -2.08
C VAL A 223 4.22 24.43 -1.41
N ALA A 224 4.23 25.43 -0.51
CA ALA A 224 5.42 25.82 0.23
C ALA A 224 5.92 24.70 1.14
N LEU A 225 5.03 24.00 1.84
CA LEU A 225 5.39 22.85 2.68
C LEU A 225 6.01 21.71 1.85
N LEU A 226 5.42 21.36 0.73
CA LEU A 226 5.95 20.30 -0.14
C LEU A 226 7.31 20.67 -0.73
N ALA A 227 7.49 21.93 -1.15
CA ALA A 227 8.76 22.41 -1.66
C ALA A 227 9.88 22.38 -0.60
N ALA A 228 9.56 22.63 0.66
CA ALA A 228 10.51 22.58 1.76
C ALA A 228 10.81 21.16 2.27
N GLN A 229 10.04 20.18 1.86
CA GLN A 229 10.19 18.77 2.27
C GLN A 229 11.09 17.98 1.31
N VAL A 230 11.31 18.45 0.10
CA VAL A 230 12.16 17.84 -0.95
C VAL A 230 13.59 18.28 -0.83
#